data_7d1d1679de3150cfb1b62715b5547a65
#
_entry.id   7d1d1679de3150cfb1b62715b5547a65
#
_cell.length_a   1.000
_cell.length_b   1.000
_cell.length_c   1.000
_cell.angle_alpha   90.00
_cell.angle_beta   90.00
_cell.angle_gamma   90.00
#
_symmetry.space_group_name_H-M   'P 1'
#
loop_
_entity.id
_entity.type
_entity.pdbx_description
1 polymer ?
#
loop_
_entity_poly.entity_id
_entity_poly.type
_entity_poly.pdbx_seq_one_letter_code
_entity_poly.pdbx_strand_id
1 'polypeptide(L)'
;TLVQQYREHPGWTAQLHVDNLRAALAGTGLSVPSYPTVRRYLKAQGMFRQAAPKRTSAGAVLARDRLEHREVRSFELDHVSALWHLDFHHGARRVLTRAGTWEKPFLLGILDDRSRLVCHLQWYLDESAQSLVHGLSQAFMKRGLPRALMTDNGAAMLADETVSGLNRLGVLHQTTLPYSPYQNAKQESFWGRIEGRLMPMLEGEPALTLELLNQATQAWVEQEYHRTEHSEIGATPLARYLAGPNVRRDCPALTALADAFRIEVPRRQRRADDTVTLHGQRFEIPSRYHALAVVHLRYARWALTRVDLVDPHTGAVLC
;
A
#
# COMPACT_ATOMS: atom_id res chain seq x y z
N THR A 1 31.02 -16.94 -9.11
CA THR A 1 30.69 -16.86 -10.54
C THR A 1 29.17 -16.83 -10.78
N LEU A 2 28.73 -16.52 -12.01
CA LEU A 2 27.29 -16.46 -12.36
C LEU A 2 26.58 -17.82 -12.09
N VAL A 3 27.21 -18.94 -12.36
CA VAL A 3 26.66 -20.29 -12.12
C VAL A 3 26.44 -20.52 -10.62
N GLN A 4 27.42 -20.17 -9.80
CA GLN A 4 27.31 -20.30 -8.35
C GLN A 4 26.19 -19.39 -7.82
N GLN A 5 26.13 -18.13 -8.23
CA GLN A 5 25.11 -17.18 -7.87
C GLN A 5 23.68 -17.65 -8.26
N TYR A 6 23.54 -18.30 -9.43
CA TYR A 6 22.27 -18.91 -9.82
C TYR A 6 21.91 -20.12 -8.94
N ARG A 7 22.87 -20.97 -8.55
CA ARG A 7 22.58 -22.08 -7.64
C ARG A 7 22.15 -21.63 -6.26
N GLU A 8 22.76 -20.56 -5.76
CA GLU A 8 22.43 -19.96 -4.47
C GLU A 8 21.10 -19.18 -4.52
N HIS A 9 20.77 -18.57 -5.67
CA HIS A 9 19.62 -17.70 -5.84
C HIS A 9 18.84 -17.98 -7.14
N PRO A 10 18.16 -19.13 -7.27
CA PRO A 10 17.48 -19.52 -8.50
C PRO A 10 16.23 -18.66 -8.82
N GLY A 11 15.73 -17.93 -7.83
CA GLY A 11 14.61 -16.99 -7.98
C GLY A 11 14.97 -15.63 -8.59
N TRP A 12 16.28 -15.31 -8.71
CA TRP A 12 16.72 -14.01 -9.20
C TRP A 12 16.45 -13.83 -10.70
N THR A 13 16.14 -12.58 -11.08
CA THR A 13 16.07 -12.21 -12.49
C THR A 13 17.46 -12.11 -13.10
N ALA A 14 17.57 -12.25 -14.44
CA ALA A 14 18.84 -12.05 -15.12
C ALA A 14 19.47 -10.68 -14.85
N GLN A 15 18.63 -9.62 -14.68
CA GLN A 15 19.11 -8.30 -14.32
C GLN A 15 19.71 -8.29 -12.91
N LEU A 16 19.06 -8.94 -11.94
CA LEU A 16 19.55 -9.00 -10.57
C LEU A 16 20.89 -9.75 -10.50
N HIS A 17 21.07 -10.81 -11.29
CA HIS A 17 22.36 -11.47 -11.44
C HIS A 17 23.44 -10.55 -11.97
N VAL A 18 23.14 -9.72 -13.00
CA VAL A 18 24.10 -8.74 -13.56
C VAL A 18 24.50 -7.70 -12.52
N ASP A 19 23.53 -7.16 -11.79
CA ASP A 19 23.78 -6.10 -10.81
C ASP A 19 24.64 -6.59 -9.65
N ASN A 20 24.38 -7.80 -9.17
CA ASN A 20 25.20 -8.43 -8.13
C ASN A 20 26.61 -8.80 -8.64
N LEU A 21 26.75 -9.24 -9.90
CA LEU A 21 28.07 -9.44 -10.49
C LEU A 21 28.86 -8.14 -10.57
N ARG A 22 28.21 -7.01 -10.91
CA ARG A 22 28.86 -5.69 -10.91
C ARG A 22 29.35 -5.31 -9.52
N ALA A 23 28.51 -5.52 -8.50
CA ALA A 23 28.88 -5.23 -7.12
C ALA A 23 30.05 -6.13 -6.65
N ALA A 24 29.97 -7.44 -6.91
CA ALA A 24 30.98 -8.39 -6.48
C ALA A 24 32.35 -8.23 -7.20
N LEU A 25 32.34 -7.73 -8.42
CA LEU A 25 33.55 -7.52 -9.22
C LEU A 25 34.07 -6.07 -9.17
N ALA A 26 33.42 -5.20 -8.44
CA ALA A 26 33.87 -3.83 -8.24
C ALA A 26 35.27 -3.81 -7.60
N GLY A 27 36.21 -3.09 -8.24
CA GLY A 27 37.59 -3.00 -7.79
C GLY A 27 38.53 -4.19 -8.18
N THR A 28 38.02 -5.24 -8.82
CA THR A 28 38.83 -6.38 -9.23
C THR A 28 39.49 -6.22 -10.60
N GLY A 29 39.13 -5.20 -11.37
CA GLY A 29 39.60 -5.00 -12.76
C GLY A 29 38.97 -5.93 -13.79
N LEU A 30 38.07 -6.83 -13.40
CA LEU A 30 37.38 -7.73 -14.30
C LEU A 30 36.13 -7.02 -14.92
N SER A 31 35.97 -7.24 -16.24
CA SER A 31 34.79 -6.70 -16.95
C SER A 31 33.55 -7.57 -16.68
N VAL A 32 32.44 -6.92 -16.33
CA VAL A 32 31.16 -7.59 -16.16
C VAL A 32 30.47 -7.73 -17.51
N PRO A 33 29.98 -8.95 -17.88
CA PRO A 33 29.23 -9.12 -19.12
C PRO A 33 27.95 -8.29 -19.16
N SER A 34 27.57 -7.87 -20.37
CA SER A 34 26.32 -7.13 -20.55
C SER A 34 25.09 -7.99 -20.23
N TYR A 35 23.98 -7.34 -19.87
CA TYR A 35 22.70 -8.02 -19.61
C TYR A 35 22.28 -9.02 -20.72
N PRO A 36 22.33 -8.67 -22.02
CA PRO A 36 21.99 -9.60 -23.09
C PRO A 36 22.90 -10.86 -23.08
N THR A 37 24.18 -10.68 -22.74
CA THR A 37 25.15 -11.77 -22.68
C THR A 37 24.82 -12.72 -21.52
N VAL A 38 24.58 -12.18 -20.33
CA VAL A 38 24.20 -12.98 -19.15
C VAL A 38 22.87 -13.71 -19.41
N ARG A 39 21.88 -13.05 -19.98
CA ARG A 39 20.58 -13.65 -20.31
C ARG A 39 20.73 -14.81 -21.30
N ARG A 40 21.53 -14.66 -22.37
CA ARG A 40 21.81 -15.73 -23.35
C ARG A 40 22.52 -16.89 -22.70
N TYR A 41 23.52 -16.62 -21.87
CA TYR A 41 24.27 -17.67 -21.15
C TYR A 41 23.35 -18.47 -20.22
N LEU A 42 22.55 -17.82 -19.36
CA LEU A 42 21.62 -18.51 -18.48
C LEU A 42 20.65 -19.39 -19.27
N LYS A 43 20.11 -18.86 -20.38
CA LYS A 43 19.21 -19.61 -21.26
C LYS A 43 19.89 -20.82 -21.89
N ALA A 44 21.13 -20.67 -22.39
CA ALA A 44 21.89 -21.74 -23.00
C ALA A 44 22.26 -22.88 -22.01
N GLN A 45 22.43 -22.54 -20.73
CA GLN A 45 22.70 -23.49 -19.66
C GLN A 45 21.43 -24.08 -19.03
N GLY A 46 20.24 -23.77 -19.55
CA GLY A 46 18.98 -24.23 -18.96
C GLY A 46 18.67 -23.63 -17.60
N MET A 47 19.33 -22.54 -17.22
CA MET A 47 19.17 -21.84 -15.94
C MET A 47 18.03 -20.82 -16.04
N PHE A 48 16.80 -21.31 -15.89
CA PHE A 48 15.60 -20.46 -15.91
C PHE A 48 15.22 -20.03 -14.52
N ARG A 49 14.75 -18.79 -14.40
CA ARG A 49 14.22 -18.28 -13.13
C ARG A 49 13.15 -19.22 -12.58
N GLN A 50 13.35 -19.71 -11.37
CA GLN A 50 12.38 -20.50 -10.65
C GLN A 50 11.40 -19.51 -9.97
N ALA A 51 10.29 -19.22 -10.65
CA ALA A 51 9.20 -18.44 -10.06
C ALA A 51 8.21 -19.38 -9.36
N ALA A 52 7.63 -18.92 -8.24
CA ALA A 52 6.53 -19.64 -7.61
C ALA A 52 5.38 -19.85 -8.62
N PRO A 53 4.73 -21.04 -8.63
CA PRO A 53 3.67 -21.34 -9.58
C PRO A 53 2.51 -20.34 -9.42
N LYS A 54 2.15 -19.63 -10.49
CA LYS A 54 1.00 -18.74 -10.53
C LYS A 54 -0.29 -19.57 -10.45
N ARG A 55 -1.08 -19.39 -9.41
CA ARG A 55 -2.45 -19.90 -9.38
C ARG A 55 -3.27 -19.15 -10.43
N THR A 56 -3.72 -19.83 -11.46
CA THR A 56 -4.70 -19.31 -12.43
C THR A 56 -6.09 -19.44 -11.80
N SER A 57 -6.67 -18.33 -11.36
CA SER A 57 -8.08 -18.28 -10.98
C SER A 57 -8.95 -18.10 -12.22
N ALA A 58 -10.24 -18.53 -12.16
CA ALA A 58 -11.20 -18.30 -13.24
C ALA A 58 -11.31 -16.81 -13.61
N GLY A 59 -11.18 -15.90 -12.63
CA GLY A 59 -11.12 -14.46 -12.85
C GLY A 59 -9.89 -14.00 -13.64
N ALA A 60 -8.72 -14.63 -13.45
CA ALA A 60 -7.50 -14.31 -14.20
C ALA A 60 -7.60 -14.74 -15.68
N VAL A 61 -8.32 -15.82 -15.97
CA VAL A 61 -8.60 -16.27 -17.35
C VAL A 61 -9.53 -15.29 -18.05
N LEU A 62 -10.63 -14.89 -17.39
CA LEU A 62 -11.57 -13.89 -17.90
C LEU A 62 -10.93 -12.51 -18.10
N ALA A 63 -10.02 -12.12 -17.21
CA ALA A 63 -9.28 -10.87 -17.33
C ALA A 63 -8.33 -10.86 -18.55
N ARG A 64 -7.68 -12.00 -18.82
CA ARG A 64 -6.80 -12.17 -20.00
C ARG A 64 -7.61 -12.11 -21.31
N ASP A 65 -8.74 -12.80 -21.38
CA ASP A 65 -9.64 -12.81 -22.54
C ASP A 65 -10.17 -11.40 -22.86
N ARG A 66 -10.48 -10.60 -21.82
CA ARG A 66 -10.90 -9.20 -21.98
C ARG A 66 -9.78 -8.27 -22.43
N LEU A 67 -8.54 -8.51 -22.01
CA LEU A 67 -7.35 -7.74 -22.44
C LEU A 67 -7.07 -7.97 -23.93
N GLU A 68 -7.26 -9.19 -24.45
CA GLU A 68 -7.04 -9.53 -25.85
C GLU A 68 -8.08 -8.88 -26.78
N HIS A 69 -9.29 -8.57 -26.29
CA HIS A 69 -10.39 -8.02 -27.08
C HIS A 69 -10.71 -6.55 -26.86
N ARG A 70 -9.93 -5.82 -26.07
CA ARG A 70 -10.14 -4.38 -25.77
C ARG A 70 -8.90 -3.55 -26.05
N GLU A 71 -9.11 -2.42 -26.71
CA GLU A 71 -8.10 -1.34 -26.82
C GLU A 71 -7.79 -0.81 -25.41
N VAL A 72 -6.64 -1.19 -24.87
CA VAL A 72 -6.17 -0.69 -23.58
C VAL A 72 -5.51 0.65 -23.81
N ARG A 73 -6.21 1.74 -23.53
CA ARG A 73 -5.61 3.08 -23.51
C ARG A 73 -4.89 3.27 -22.19
N SER A 74 -3.60 3.58 -22.26
CA SER A 74 -2.86 4.03 -21.08
C SER A 74 -3.43 5.37 -20.63
N PHE A 75 -4.04 5.41 -19.46
CA PHE A 75 -4.56 6.65 -18.88
C PHE A 75 -3.55 7.17 -17.86
N GLU A 76 -3.15 8.42 -18.00
CA GLU A 76 -2.27 9.12 -17.07
C GLU A 76 -2.80 10.55 -16.86
N LEU A 77 -2.86 10.99 -15.62
CA LEU A 77 -3.25 12.37 -15.32
C LEU A 77 -2.09 13.35 -15.50
N ASP A 78 -2.41 14.59 -15.88
CA ASP A 78 -1.42 15.61 -16.20
C ASP A 78 -0.71 16.21 -14.99
N HIS A 79 -1.21 15.98 -13.78
CA HIS A 79 -0.71 16.61 -12.56
C HIS A 79 -0.30 15.57 -11.51
N VAL A 80 0.82 15.82 -10.86
CA VAL A 80 1.24 15.10 -9.64
C VAL A 80 0.22 15.33 -8.55
N SER A 81 -0.09 14.29 -7.79
CA SER A 81 -1.11 14.29 -6.72
C SER A 81 -2.55 14.57 -7.19
N ALA A 82 -2.83 14.48 -8.49
CA ALA A 82 -4.21 14.52 -8.97
C ALA A 82 -4.95 13.22 -8.64
N LEU A 83 -4.28 12.08 -8.76
CA LEU A 83 -4.79 10.77 -8.42
C LEU A 83 -3.69 9.91 -7.79
N TRP A 84 -4.02 9.26 -6.69
CA TRP A 84 -3.21 8.18 -6.15
C TRP A 84 -3.94 6.85 -6.32
N HIS A 85 -3.18 5.80 -6.62
CA HIS A 85 -3.66 4.41 -6.59
C HIS A 85 -3.26 3.78 -5.28
N LEU A 86 -4.19 3.06 -4.65
CA LEU A 86 -3.95 2.34 -3.40
C LEU A 86 -4.46 0.92 -3.52
N ASP A 87 -3.64 -0.04 -3.08
CA ASP A 87 -3.99 -1.45 -3.10
C ASP A 87 -3.19 -2.22 -2.04
N PHE A 88 -3.72 -3.37 -1.60
CA PHE A 88 -3.02 -4.35 -0.81
C PHE A 88 -2.49 -5.49 -1.69
N HIS A 89 -1.23 -5.83 -1.50
CA HIS A 89 -0.60 -6.98 -2.13
C HIS A 89 -0.29 -8.06 -1.10
N HIS A 90 -0.67 -9.29 -1.39
CA HIS A 90 -0.45 -10.44 -0.52
C HIS A 90 0.99 -10.95 -0.69
N GLY A 91 1.82 -10.82 0.34
CA GLY A 91 3.22 -11.26 0.31
C GLY A 91 3.35 -12.75 -0.01
N ALA A 92 4.33 -13.08 -0.85
CA ALA A 92 4.62 -14.48 -1.19
C ALA A 92 5.35 -15.23 -0.07
N ARG A 93 6.16 -14.53 0.74
CA ARG A 93 6.89 -15.08 1.90
C ARG A 93 6.18 -14.78 3.20
N ARG A 94 6.31 -15.71 4.14
CA ARG A 94 5.88 -15.48 5.53
C ARG A 94 6.96 -14.72 6.30
N VAL A 95 6.56 -14.01 7.31
CA VAL A 95 7.44 -13.32 8.27
C VAL A 95 7.31 -13.92 9.65
N LEU A 96 8.41 -13.91 10.40
CA LEU A 96 8.42 -14.31 11.79
C LEU A 96 7.92 -13.15 12.65
N THR A 97 6.83 -13.39 13.39
CA THR A 97 6.28 -12.41 14.31
C THR A 97 7.01 -12.43 15.66
N ARG A 98 6.80 -11.40 16.48
CA ARG A 98 7.34 -11.35 17.85
C ARG A 98 6.81 -12.48 18.77
N ALA A 99 5.65 -13.05 18.41
CA ALA A 99 5.10 -14.21 19.11
C ALA A 99 5.75 -15.55 18.70
N GLY A 100 6.73 -15.53 17.77
CA GLY A 100 7.39 -16.72 17.26
C GLY A 100 6.58 -17.51 16.23
N THR A 101 5.51 -16.93 15.69
CA THR A 101 4.66 -17.54 14.64
C THR A 101 5.02 -17.02 13.26
N TRP A 102 4.82 -17.86 12.23
CA TRP A 102 5.02 -17.48 10.85
C TRP A 102 3.71 -17.03 10.21
N GLU A 103 3.61 -15.74 9.90
CA GLU A 103 2.40 -15.14 9.33
C GLU A 103 2.63 -14.60 7.93
N LYS A 104 1.57 -14.54 7.13
CA LYS A 104 1.61 -13.97 5.78
C LYS A 104 1.40 -12.46 5.87
N PRO A 105 2.37 -11.64 5.44
CA PRO A 105 2.21 -10.20 5.49
C PRO A 105 1.43 -9.66 4.27
N PHE A 106 0.84 -8.49 4.44
CA PHE A 106 0.11 -7.71 3.44
C PHE A 106 0.85 -6.40 3.19
N LEU A 107 1.17 -6.11 1.95
CA LEU A 107 1.85 -4.88 1.55
C LEU A 107 0.83 -3.85 1.11
N LEU A 108 0.68 -2.78 1.87
CA LEU A 108 -0.08 -1.61 1.44
C LEU A 108 0.82 -0.69 0.61
N GLY A 109 0.42 -0.40 -0.62
CA GLY A 109 1.13 0.51 -1.51
C GLY A 109 0.25 1.64 -2.01
N ILE A 110 0.79 2.85 -1.98
CA ILE A 110 0.14 4.06 -2.47
C ILE A 110 1.06 4.71 -3.49
N LEU A 111 0.61 4.77 -4.76
CA LEU A 111 1.37 5.30 -5.88
C LEU A 111 0.71 6.55 -6.45
N ASP A 112 1.52 7.55 -6.77
CA ASP A 112 1.09 8.69 -7.58
C ASP A 112 0.93 8.27 -9.05
N ASP A 113 -0.23 8.59 -9.64
CA ASP A 113 -0.59 8.17 -10.99
C ASP A 113 0.37 8.67 -12.06
N ARG A 114 0.73 9.97 -12.01
CA ARG A 114 1.58 10.60 -13.01
C ARG A 114 3.04 10.19 -12.91
N SER A 115 3.57 10.26 -11.71
CA SER A 115 5.02 10.09 -11.49
C SER A 115 5.44 8.65 -11.23
N ARG A 116 4.50 7.77 -10.90
CA ARG A 116 4.77 6.41 -10.38
C ARG A 116 5.53 6.43 -9.06
N LEU A 117 5.66 7.60 -8.41
CA LEU A 117 6.31 7.71 -7.12
C LEU A 117 5.48 7.00 -6.05
N VAL A 118 6.14 6.22 -5.22
CA VAL A 118 5.55 5.59 -4.05
C VAL A 118 5.36 6.64 -2.96
N CYS A 119 4.12 6.99 -2.67
CA CYS A 119 3.77 7.92 -1.61
C CYS A 119 3.88 7.26 -0.23
N HIS A 120 3.51 5.98 -0.14
CA HIS A 120 3.67 5.12 1.03
C HIS A 120 3.78 3.66 0.60
N LEU A 121 4.59 2.88 1.33
CA LEU A 121 4.74 1.43 1.14
C LEU A 121 5.11 0.80 2.47
N GLN A 122 4.28 -0.10 2.98
CA GLN A 122 4.51 -0.76 4.26
C GLN A 122 3.82 -2.11 4.35
N TRP A 123 4.49 -3.08 4.96
CA TRP A 123 3.94 -4.39 5.27
C TRP A 123 3.23 -4.39 6.62
N TYR A 124 2.08 -5.01 6.65
CA TYR A 124 1.22 -5.24 7.82
C TYR A 124 0.93 -6.72 7.99
N LEU A 125 0.39 -7.10 9.16
CA LEU A 125 -0.07 -8.48 9.40
C LEU A 125 -1.56 -8.67 9.09
N ASP A 126 -2.25 -7.61 8.76
CA ASP A 126 -3.67 -7.63 8.39
C ASP A 126 -3.98 -6.63 7.27
N GLU A 127 -5.15 -6.84 6.65
CA GLU A 127 -5.74 -5.98 5.62
C GLU A 127 -6.98 -5.29 6.22
N SER A 128 -6.78 -4.58 7.32
CA SER A 128 -7.85 -3.91 8.07
C SER A 128 -7.98 -2.42 7.71
N ALA A 129 -9.12 -1.83 8.06
CA ALA A 129 -9.30 -0.38 7.98
C ALA A 129 -8.27 0.38 8.85
N GLN A 130 -7.83 -0.19 9.96
CA GLN A 130 -6.78 0.38 10.81
C GLN A 130 -5.45 0.47 10.07
N SER A 131 -4.99 -0.64 9.46
CA SER A 131 -3.76 -0.69 8.68
C SER A 131 -3.83 0.26 7.48
N LEU A 132 -4.98 0.32 6.81
CA LEU A 132 -5.24 1.24 5.70
C LEU A 132 -5.15 2.70 6.14
N VAL A 133 -5.87 3.09 7.19
CA VAL A 133 -5.87 4.47 7.71
C VAL A 133 -4.48 4.87 8.22
N HIS A 134 -3.74 3.94 8.85
CA HIS A 134 -2.36 4.19 9.22
C HIS A 134 -1.50 4.53 7.99
N GLY A 135 -1.55 3.70 6.94
CA GLY A 135 -0.79 3.95 5.71
C GLY A 135 -1.20 5.24 4.98
N LEU A 136 -2.51 5.54 4.90
CA LEU A 136 -3.00 6.81 4.35
C LEU A 136 -2.46 8.00 5.15
N SER A 137 -2.51 7.93 6.48
CA SER A 137 -2.00 9.00 7.35
C SER A 137 -0.51 9.25 7.14
N GLN A 138 0.30 8.19 7.02
CA GLN A 138 1.72 8.29 6.70
C GLN A 138 1.97 8.92 5.32
N ALA A 139 1.20 8.51 4.30
CA ALA A 139 1.27 9.10 2.97
C ALA A 139 0.92 10.60 2.98
N PHE A 140 -0.17 10.97 3.67
CA PHE A 140 -0.63 12.35 3.74
C PHE A 140 0.36 13.25 4.48
N MET A 141 0.94 12.78 5.58
CA MET A 141 1.99 13.52 6.30
C MET A 141 3.25 13.71 5.45
N LYS A 142 3.65 12.69 4.68
CA LYS A 142 4.87 12.73 3.87
C LYS A 142 4.70 13.53 2.58
N ARG A 143 3.52 13.48 1.93
CA ARG A 143 3.32 13.96 0.55
C ARG A 143 2.20 15.00 0.39
N GLY A 144 1.42 15.28 1.45
CA GLY A 144 0.20 16.09 1.37
C GLY A 144 -1.00 15.27 0.90
N LEU A 145 -2.15 15.91 0.74
CA LEU A 145 -3.39 15.28 0.31
C LEU A 145 -3.51 15.30 -1.22
N PRO A 146 -3.82 14.16 -1.87
CA PRO A 146 -4.16 14.13 -3.29
C PRO A 146 -5.55 14.73 -3.54
N ARG A 147 -5.92 14.93 -4.81
CA ARG A 147 -7.29 15.30 -5.18
C ARG A 147 -8.20 14.09 -5.17
N ALA A 148 -7.73 12.95 -5.64
CA ALA A 148 -8.48 11.71 -5.69
C ALA A 148 -7.61 10.52 -5.25
N LEU A 149 -8.28 9.49 -4.75
CA LEU A 149 -7.71 8.20 -4.40
C LEU A 149 -8.53 7.10 -5.10
N MET A 150 -7.87 6.25 -5.87
CA MET A 150 -8.46 5.06 -6.50
C MET A 150 -8.08 3.80 -5.72
N THR A 151 -9.08 2.99 -5.38
CA THR A 151 -8.93 1.72 -4.67
C THR A 151 -9.73 0.62 -5.36
N ASP A 152 -9.51 -0.60 -4.99
CA ASP A 152 -10.47 -1.68 -5.26
C ASP A 152 -11.70 -1.58 -4.32
N ASN A 153 -12.56 -2.61 -4.36
CA ASN A 153 -13.76 -2.71 -3.53
C ASN A 153 -13.51 -3.57 -2.27
N GLY A 154 -12.28 -3.66 -1.77
CA GLY A 154 -11.93 -4.40 -0.55
C GLY A 154 -12.66 -3.86 0.69
N ALA A 155 -12.87 -4.73 1.68
CA ALA A 155 -13.62 -4.36 2.90
C ALA A 155 -12.99 -3.17 3.66
N ALA A 156 -11.66 -3.10 3.72
CA ALA A 156 -10.94 -1.98 4.33
C ALA A 156 -11.14 -0.66 3.57
N MET A 157 -11.22 -0.73 2.23
CA MET A 157 -11.42 0.42 1.35
C MET A 157 -12.81 1.03 1.50
N LEU A 158 -13.83 0.17 1.71
CA LEU A 158 -15.23 0.57 1.85
C LEU A 158 -15.67 0.74 3.32
N ALA A 159 -14.75 0.58 4.27
CA ALA A 159 -15.06 0.81 5.68
C ALA A 159 -15.48 2.26 5.94
N ASP A 160 -16.42 2.45 6.87
CA ASP A 160 -16.96 3.78 7.21
C ASP A 160 -15.86 4.77 7.60
N GLU A 161 -14.83 4.31 8.31
CA GLU A 161 -13.67 5.11 8.68
C GLU A 161 -12.95 5.65 7.45
N THR A 162 -12.72 4.79 6.46
CA THR A 162 -12.00 5.14 5.23
C THR A 162 -12.82 6.12 4.40
N VAL A 163 -14.07 5.76 4.10
CA VAL A 163 -14.95 6.57 3.22
C VAL A 163 -15.25 7.93 3.84
N SER A 164 -15.66 7.95 5.12
CA SER A 164 -15.97 9.19 5.83
C SER A 164 -14.73 10.06 6.05
N GLY A 165 -13.58 9.42 6.35
CA GLY A 165 -12.31 10.12 6.54
C GLY A 165 -11.83 10.82 5.27
N LEU A 166 -11.82 10.12 4.15
CA LEU A 166 -11.46 10.70 2.84
C LEU A 166 -12.40 11.85 2.45
N ASN A 167 -13.71 11.68 2.68
CA ASN A 167 -14.71 12.72 2.42
C ASN A 167 -14.45 13.98 3.28
N ARG A 168 -14.24 13.83 4.59
CA ARG A 168 -13.91 14.96 5.49
C ARG A 168 -12.62 15.68 5.09
N LEU A 169 -11.64 14.96 4.58
CA LEU A 169 -10.40 15.50 4.05
C LEU A 169 -10.56 16.09 2.63
N GLY A 170 -11.74 15.96 2.03
CA GLY A 170 -12.03 16.41 0.67
C GLY A 170 -11.21 15.66 -0.39
N VAL A 171 -10.84 14.42 -0.14
CA VAL A 171 -10.20 13.51 -1.11
C VAL A 171 -11.30 12.71 -1.80
N LEU A 172 -11.41 12.85 -3.12
CA LEU A 172 -12.39 12.10 -3.89
C LEU A 172 -12.03 10.61 -3.90
N HIS A 173 -12.82 9.79 -3.22
CA HIS A 173 -12.64 8.34 -3.24
C HIS A 173 -13.32 7.74 -4.47
N GLN A 174 -12.54 7.06 -5.30
CA GLN A 174 -12.98 6.36 -6.50
C GLN A 174 -12.67 4.87 -6.33
N THR A 175 -13.63 4.01 -6.64
CA THR A 175 -13.41 2.57 -6.65
C THR A 175 -13.33 2.06 -8.08
N THR A 176 -12.49 1.04 -8.31
CA THR A 176 -12.41 0.38 -9.61
C THR A 176 -13.75 -0.28 -9.95
N LEU A 177 -14.10 -0.25 -11.23
CA LEU A 177 -15.27 -0.98 -11.71
C LEU A 177 -15.04 -2.48 -11.53
N PRO A 178 -16.07 -3.24 -11.12
CA PRO A 178 -15.97 -4.69 -11.03
C PRO A 178 -15.48 -5.29 -12.35
N TYR A 179 -14.52 -6.22 -12.26
CA TYR A 179 -13.92 -6.91 -13.42
C TYR A 179 -13.20 -6.00 -14.42
N SER A 180 -12.64 -4.88 -13.96
CA SER A 180 -11.85 -3.93 -14.78
C SER A 180 -10.39 -3.86 -14.35
N PRO A 181 -9.60 -4.94 -14.50
CA PRO A 181 -8.22 -5.03 -14.00
C PRO A 181 -7.28 -3.99 -14.61
N TYR A 182 -7.59 -3.49 -15.81
CA TYR A 182 -6.80 -2.43 -16.46
C TYR A 182 -6.75 -1.13 -15.66
N GLN A 183 -7.73 -0.87 -14.78
CA GLN A 183 -7.74 0.30 -13.91
C GLN A 183 -6.68 0.20 -12.80
N ASN A 184 -6.24 -1.02 -12.47
CA ASN A 184 -5.21 -1.30 -11.47
C ASN A 184 -3.86 -1.75 -12.08
N ALA A 185 -3.72 -1.68 -13.41
CA ALA A 185 -2.54 -2.20 -14.12
C ALA A 185 -1.22 -1.57 -13.65
N LYS A 186 -1.25 -0.29 -13.24
CA LYS A 186 -0.09 0.42 -12.70
C LYS A 186 0.37 -0.20 -11.38
N GLN A 187 -0.57 -0.52 -10.51
CA GLN A 187 -0.33 -1.19 -9.23
C GLN A 187 0.17 -2.62 -9.46
N GLU A 188 -0.47 -3.38 -10.37
CA GLU A 188 -0.03 -4.73 -10.73
C GLU A 188 1.41 -4.75 -11.29
N SER A 189 1.75 -3.79 -12.15
CA SER A 189 3.11 -3.62 -12.67
C SER A 189 4.11 -3.35 -11.52
N PHE A 190 3.73 -2.52 -10.56
CA PHE A 190 4.54 -2.24 -9.38
C PHE A 190 4.72 -3.48 -8.50
N TRP A 191 3.67 -4.25 -8.24
CA TRP A 191 3.76 -5.53 -7.52
C TRP A 191 4.71 -6.51 -8.21
N GLY A 192 4.69 -6.54 -9.54
CA GLY A 192 5.66 -7.32 -10.32
C GLY A 192 7.12 -6.94 -10.05
N ARG A 193 7.42 -5.67 -9.74
CA ARG A 193 8.75 -5.21 -9.35
C ARG A 193 9.11 -5.62 -7.93
N ILE A 194 8.16 -5.55 -6.99
CA ILE A 194 8.35 -6.05 -5.61
C ILE A 194 8.72 -7.53 -5.64
N GLU A 195 7.90 -8.35 -6.30
CA GLU A 195 8.11 -9.79 -6.37
C GLU A 195 9.33 -10.19 -7.23
N GLY A 196 9.67 -9.36 -8.23
CA GLY A 196 10.76 -9.65 -9.16
C GLY A 196 12.12 -9.10 -8.75
N ARG A 197 12.15 -8.13 -7.86
CA ARG A 197 13.38 -7.45 -7.47
C ARG A 197 13.61 -7.44 -5.96
N LEU A 198 12.72 -6.86 -5.17
CA LEU A 198 12.90 -6.76 -3.72
C LEU A 198 12.86 -8.13 -3.05
N MET A 199 11.83 -8.94 -3.30
CA MET A 199 11.66 -10.21 -2.61
C MET A 199 12.83 -11.22 -2.87
N PRO A 200 13.36 -11.33 -4.11
CA PRO A 200 14.54 -12.15 -4.35
C PRO A 200 15.82 -11.65 -3.65
N MET A 201 15.96 -10.34 -3.40
CA MET A 201 17.11 -9.82 -2.65
C MET A 201 17.12 -10.30 -1.19
N LEU A 202 15.95 -10.65 -0.65
CA LEU A 202 15.78 -11.17 0.72
C LEU A 202 15.77 -12.70 0.80
N GLU A 203 16.02 -13.42 -0.31
CA GLU A 203 15.91 -14.88 -0.39
C GLU A 203 16.85 -15.60 0.59
N GLY A 204 18.00 -15.00 0.89
CA GLY A 204 18.99 -15.54 1.84
C GLY A 204 18.68 -15.29 3.32
N GLU A 205 17.60 -14.59 3.67
CA GLU A 205 17.24 -14.31 5.05
C GLU A 205 16.32 -15.41 5.63
N PRO A 206 16.83 -16.29 6.51
CA PRO A 206 16.04 -17.41 7.02
C PRO A 206 15.01 -17.00 8.07
N ALA A 207 15.25 -15.91 8.79
CA ALA A 207 14.40 -15.42 9.87
C ALA A 207 13.83 -14.03 9.56
N LEU A 208 13.22 -13.89 8.38
CA LEU A 208 12.66 -12.61 7.93
C LEU A 208 11.56 -12.15 8.88
N THR A 209 11.83 -11.09 9.63
CA THR A 209 10.83 -10.43 10.50
C THR A 209 10.08 -9.34 9.74
N LEU A 210 8.91 -8.94 10.27
CA LEU A 210 8.13 -7.83 9.69
C LEU A 210 8.92 -6.52 9.71
N GLU A 211 9.67 -6.27 10.78
CA GLU A 211 10.52 -5.09 10.92
C GLU A 211 11.62 -5.05 9.86
N LEU A 212 12.36 -6.15 9.69
CA LEU A 212 13.43 -6.26 8.68
C LEU A 212 12.86 -6.10 7.27
N LEU A 213 11.72 -6.75 6.99
CA LEU A 213 11.04 -6.64 5.70
C LEU A 213 10.64 -5.19 5.42
N ASN A 214 10.10 -4.47 6.39
CA ASN A 214 9.75 -3.06 6.26
C ASN A 214 10.99 -2.18 6.03
N GLN A 215 12.06 -2.36 6.80
CA GLN A 215 13.31 -1.61 6.62
C GLN A 215 13.91 -1.81 5.23
N ALA A 216 14.00 -3.07 4.77
CA ALA A 216 14.50 -3.39 3.45
C ALA A 216 13.61 -2.77 2.35
N THR A 217 12.29 -2.81 2.53
CA THR A 217 11.32 -2.22 1.59
C THR A 217 11.49 -0.72 1.48
N GLN A 218 11.61 -0.01 2.60
CA GLN A 218 11.83 1.45 2.60
C GLN A 218 13.18 1.80 1.95
N ALA A 219 14.25 1.09 2.29
CA ALA A 219 15.56 1.30 1.70
C ALA A 219 15.53 1.08 0.17
N TRP A 220 14.91 0.00 -0.28
CA TRP A 220 14.78 -0.30 -1.71
C TRP A 220 13.97 0.76 -2.46
N VAL A 221 12.83 1.21 -1.91
CA VAL A 221 12.01 2.25 -2.53
C VAL A 221 12.79 3.54 -2.71
N GLU A 222 13.46 4.03 -1.65
CA GLU A 222 14.12 5.33 -1.67
C GLU A 222 15.46 5.31 -2.43
N GLN A 223 16.22 4.22 -2.36
CA GLN A 223 17.55 4.15 -2.97
C GLN A 223 17.55 3.57 -4.40
N GLU A 224 16.60 2.70 -4.70
CA GLU A 224 16.55 2.04 -6.01
C GLU A 224 15.31 2.45 -6.81
N TYR A 225 14.09 2.14 -6.35
CA TYR A 225 12.89 2.30 -7.16
C TYR A 225 12.65 3.75 -7.59
N HIS A 226 12.73 4.70 -6.66
CA HIS A 226 12.51 6.13 -6.95
C HIS A 226 13.58 6.74 -7.87
N ARG A 227 14.75 6.11 -7.97
CA ARG A 227 15.93 6.61 -8.69
C ARG A 227 16.25 5.83 -9.97
N THR A 228 15.56 4.73 -10.23
CA THR A 228 15.71 3.96 -11.46
C THR A 228 14.77 4.48 -12.53
N GLU A 229 15.25 4.61 -13.75
CA GLU A 229 14.43 5.00 -14.89
C GLU A 229 13.30 4.00 -15.12
N HIS A 230 12.07 4.51 -15.19
CA HIS A 230 10.88 3.73 -15.43
C HIS A 230 10.57 3.73 -16.93
N SER A 231 10.63 2.58 -17.58
CA SER A 231 10.51 2.44 -19.05
C SER A 231 9.23 3.04 -19.64
N GLU A 232 8.12 3.03 -18.88
CA GLU A 232 6.85 3.58 -19.35
C GLU A 232 6.81 5.11 -19.34
N ILE A 233 7.52 5.74 -18.42
CA ILE A 233 7.50 7.21 -18.26
C ILE A 233 8.78 7.90 -18.74
N GLY A 234 9.80 7.12 -19.14
CA GLY A 234 11.07 7.65 -19.66
C GLY A 234 11.85 8.54 -18.68
N ALA A 235 11.60 8.40 -17.38
CA ALA A 235 12.21 9.18 -16.32
C ALA A 235 12.23 8.39 -15.00
N THR A 236 12.99 8.87 -14.01
CA THR A 236 12.88 8.31 -12.67
C THR A 236 11.59 8.82 -11.99
N PRO A 237 10.90 7.99 -11.17
CA PRO A 237 9.72 8.44 -10.43
C PRO A 237 9.96 9.72 -9.63
N LEU A 238 11.12 9.84 -8.99
CA LEU A 238 11.48 11.02 -8.20
C LEU A 238 11.63 12.26 -9.07
N ALA A 239 12.36 12.19 -10.18
CA ALA A 239 12.56 13.33 -11.09
C ALA A 239 11.20 13.79 -11.66
N ARG A 240 10.35 12.85 -12.08
CA ARG A 240 9.04 13.17 -12.62
C ARG A 240 8.08 13.79 -11.59
N TYR A 241 8.16 13.33 -10.33
CA TYR A 241 7.40 13.90 -9.22
C TYR A 241 7.81 15.36 -8.93
N LEU A 242 9.12 15.64 -8.94
CA LEU A 242 9.65 16.97 -8.63
C LEU A 242 9.45 17.97 -9.78
N ALA A 243 9.53 17.52 -11.03
CA ALA A 243 9.40 18.37 -12.22
C ALA A 243 7.93 18.61 -12.63
N GLY A 244 7.00 17.77 -12.21
CA GLY A 244 5.58 17.86 -12.62
C GLY A 244 4.80 18.95 -11.89
N PRO A 245 3.80 19.55 -12.55
CA PRO A 245 2.86 20.44 -11.89
C PRO A 245 2.13 19.63 -10.79
N ASN A 246 2.13 20.16 -9.56
CA ASN A 246 1.62 19.45 -8.39
C ASN A 246 0.36 20.16 -7.85
N VAL A 247 -0.72 19.39 -7.72
CA VAL A 247 -2.02 19.88 -7.22
C VAL A 247 -2.35 19.38 -5.81
N ARG A 248 -1.35 18.89 -5.09
CA ARG A 248 -1.51 18.46 -3.70
C ARG A 248 -2.08 19.60 -2.84
N ARG A 249 -2.75 19.21 -1.77
CA ARG A 249 -3.14 20.10 -0.69
C ARG A 249 -2.28 19.80 0.54
N ASP A 250 -2.13 20.78 1.41
CA ASP A 250 -1.40 20.57 2.65
C ASP A 250 -2.12 19.58 3.56
N CYS A 251 -1.34 18.75 4.24
CA CYS A 251 -1.87 17.84 5.25
C CYS A 251 -2.31 18.68 6.47
N PRO A 252 -3.50 18.44 7.02
CA PRO A 252 -3.92 19.09 8.25
C PRO A 252 -3.04 18.69 9.44
N ALA A 253 -3.17 19.38 10.57
CA ALA A 253 -2.51 18.99 11.82
C ALA A 253 -2.84 17.52 12.20
N LEU A 254 -1.90 16.85 12.88
CA LEU A 254 -2.03 15.42 13.22
C LEU A 254 -3.34 15.09 13.94
N THR A 255 -3.79 15.96 14.84
CA THR A 255 -5.07 15.78 15.56
C THR A 255 -6.26 15.82 14.62
N ALA A 256 -6.30 16.77 13.71
CA ALA A 256 -7.37 16.91 12.72
C ALA A 256 -7.33 15.75 11.70
N LEU A 257 -6.14 15.29 11.32
CA LEU A 257 -5.98 14.12 10.46
C LEU A 257 -6.50 12.84 11.14
N ALA A 258 -6.16 12.62 12.41
CA ALA A 258 -6.65 11.49 13.18
C ALA A 258 -8.17 11.55 13.40
N ASP A 259 -8.71 12.73 13.69
CA ASP A 259 -10.14 12.93 13.89
C ASP A 259 -10.94 12.74 12.59
N ALA A 260 -10.35 13.00 11.43
CA ALA A 260 -11.01 12.77 10.14
C ALA A 260 -11.43 11.30 9.93
N PHE A 261 -10.67 10.35 10.44
CA PHE A 261 -10.92 8.91 10.29
C PHE A 261 -11.74 8.28 11.43
N ARG A 262 -12.30 9.09 12.32
CA ARG A 262 -13.21 8.61 13.38
C ARG A 262 -14.63 8.51 12.84
N ILE A 263 -15.33 7.42 13.19
CA ILE A 263 -16.72 7.20 12.79
C ILE A 263 -17.69 7.82 13.79
N GLU A 264 -18.87 8.12 13.33
CA GLU A 264 -19.98 8.59 14.15
C GLU A 264 -21.10 7.56 14.11
N VAL A 265 -21.58 7.17 15.29
CA VAL A 265 -22.66 6.19 15.42
C VAL A 265 -23.68 6.64 16.46
N PRO A 266 -24.99 6.48 16.18
CA PRO A 266 -26.03 6.67 17.18
C PRO A 266 -26.04 5.47 18.14
N ARG A 267 -26.23 5.73 19.43
CA ARG A 267 -26.42 4.72 20.46
C ARG A 267 -27.53 5.11 21.41
N ARG A 268 -28.32 4.13 21.85
CA ARG A 268 -29.31 4.35 22.90
C ARG A 268 -28.61 4.44 24.26
N GLN A 269 -28.90 5.51 25.00
CA GLN A 269 -28.45 5.68 26.36
C GLN A 269 -29.29 4.82 27.29
N ARG A 270 -28.64 4.15 28.23
CA ARG A 270 -29.31 3.44 29.33
C ARG A 270 -29.69 4.46 30.38
N ARG A 271 -30.99 4.68 30.55
CA ARG A 271 -31.53 5.68 31.51
C ARG A 271 -31.27 5.31 32.97
N ALA A 272 -31.01 4.05 33.28
CA ALA A 272 -30.82 3.59 34.66
C ALA A 272 -29.46 4.01 35.24
N ASP A 273 -28.47 4.20 34.38
CA ASP A 273 -27.08 4.44 34.79
C ASP A 273 -26.31 5.42 33.87
N ASP A 274 -27.03 6.12 33.00
CA ASP A 274 -26.48 7.10 32.05
C ASP A 274 -25.30 6.56 31.23
N THR A 275 -25.33 5.26 30.88
CA THR A 275 -24.24 4.63 30.13
C THR A 275 -24.64 4.27 28.71
N VAL A 276 -23.62 4.14 27.86
CA VAL A 276 -23.73 3.55 26.51
C VAL A 276 -22.72 2.43 26.38
N THR A 277 -23.01 1.45 25.52
CA THR A 277 -22.10 0.34 25.23
C THR A 277 -21.57 0.46 23.80
N LEU A 278 -20.23 0.45 23.65
CA LEU A 278 -19.50 0.37 22.38
C LEU A 278 -18.53 -0.82 22.44
N HIS A 279 -18.61 -1.73 21.46
CA HIS A 279 -17.71 -2.88 21.37
C HIS A 279 -17.49 -3.63 22.70
N GLY A 280 -18.57 -3.79 23.49
CA GLY A 280 -18.54 -4.46 24.78
C GLY A 280 -18.03 -3.62 25.96
N GLN A 281 -17.55 -2.40 25.71
CA GLN A 281 -17.12 -1.46 26.76
C GLN A 281 -18.26 -0.48 27.09
N ARG A 282 -18.37 -0.15 28.36
CA ARG A 282 -19.32 0.86 28.86
C ARG A 282 -18.63 2.21 28.98
N PHE A 283 -19.35 3.25 28.53
CA PHE A 283 -18.94 4.64 28.64
C PHE A 283 -20.04 5.40 29.38
N GLU A 284 -19.64 6.16 30.37
CA GLU A 284 -20.54 7.05 31.10
C GLU A 284 -20.83 8.31 30.28
N ILE A 285 -22.09 8.69 30.22
CA ILE A 285 -22.53 9.95 29.62
C ILE A 285 -22.76 10.95 30.74
N PRO A 286 -22.17 12.16 30.67
CA PRO A 286 -22.40 13.18 31.72
C PRO A 286 -23.86 13.45 31.96
N SER A 287 -24.27 13.54 33.23
CA SER A 287 -25.69 13.65 33.66
C SER A 287 -26.45 14.81 33.02
N ARG A 288 -25.75 15.87 32.60
CA ARG A 288 -26.36 16.99 31.86
C ARG A 288 -26.99 16.55 30.54
N TYR A 289 -26.64 15.38 30.01
CA TYR A 289 -27.16 14.78 28.77
C TYR A 289 -28.14 13.62 29.04
N HIS A 290 -28.57 13.42 30.29
CA HIS A 290 -29.50 12.34 30.69
C HIS A 290 -30.81 12.36 29.85
N ALA A 291 -31.29 13.52 29.46
CA ALA A 291 -32.52 13.66 28.67
C ALA A 291 -32.43 13.10 27.25
N LEU A 292 -31.18 12.84 26.72
CA LEU A 292 -30.98 12.31 25.39
C LEU A 292 -31.22 10.81 25.38
N ALA A 293 -32.31 10.37 24.74
CA ALA A 293 -32.59 8.94 24.58
C ALA A 293 -31.60 8.24 23.61
N VAL A 294 -31.11 9.00 22.61
CA VAL A 294 -30.11 8.60 21.65
C VAL A 294 -28.98 9.62 21.68
N VAL A 295 -27.77 9.14 21.79
CA VAL A 295 -26.54 9.92 21.77
C VAL A 295 -25.71 9.56 20.55
N HIS A 296 -25.02 10.53 19.98
CA HIS A 296 -24.12 10.31 18.85
C HIS A 296 -22.68 10.30 19.35
N LEU A 297 -21.96 9.22 19.05
CA LEU A 297 -20.61 9.00 19.55
C LEU A 297 -19.64 8.98 18.38
N ARG A 298 -18.55 9.74 18.50
CA ARG A 298 -17.45 9.78 17.54
C ARG A 298 -16.24 9.07 18.13
N TYR A 299 -15.72 8.04 17.46
CA TYR A 299 -14.59 7.25 17.93
C TYR A 299 -13.86 6.55 16.79
N ALA A 300 -12.64 6.06 17.05
CA ALA A 300 -11.94 5.12 16.17
C ALA A 300 -12.10 3.70 16.72
N ARG A 301 -12.45 2.71 15.88
CA ARG A 301 -12.65 1.31 16.34
C ARG A 301 -11.42 0.71 17.00
N TRP A 302 -10.24 1.13 16.59
CA TRP A 302 -8.93 0.68 17.12
C TRP A 302 -8.42 1.51 18.31
N ALA A 303 -9.13 2.58 18.70
CA ALA A 303 -8.72 3.45 19.80
C ALA A 303 -9.94 3.95 20.58
N LEU A 304 -10.46 3.08 21.46
CA LEU A 304 -11.62 3.39 22.33
C LEU A 304 -11.25 4.18 23.58
N THR A 305 -9.99 4.58 23.74
CA THR A 305 -9.54 5.43 24.86
C THR A 305 -10.10 6.84 24.79
N ARG A 306 -10.54 7.26 23.60
CA ARG A 306 -11.21 8.54 23.38
C ARG A 306 -12.50 8.32 22.59
N VAL A 307 -13.61 8.59 23.24
CA VAL A 307 -14.96 8.59 22.64
C VAL A 307 -15.58 9.94 22.91
N ASP A 308 -15.94 10.69 21.86
CA ASP A 308 -16.55 12.00 22.02
C ASP A 308 -18.06 11.86 21.84
N LEU A 309 -18.84 12.52 22.68
CA LEU A 309 -20.25 12.80 22.45
C LEU A 309 -20.37 13.98 21.51
N VAL A 310 -21.10 13.84 20.43
CA VAL A 310 -21.25 14.88 19.41
C VAL A 310 -22.71 15.26 19.18
N ASP A 311 -22.93 16.50 18.81
CA ASP A 311 -24.24 16.99 18.36
C ASP A 311 -24.47 16.46 16.92
N PRO A 312 -25.58 15.74 16.67
CA PRO A 312 -25.83 15.12 15.35
C PRO A 312 -26.11 16.13 14.24
N HIS A 313 -26.49 17.35 14.59
CA HIS A 313 -26.86 18.40 13.62
C HIS A 313 -25.65 19.28 13.24
N THR A 314 -24.84 19.58 14.22
CA THR A 314 -23.68 20.48 14.03
C THR A 314 -22.35 19.74 13.93
N GLY A 315 -22.28 18.47 14.37
CA GLY A 315 -21.04 17.70 14.49
C GLY A 315 -20.12 18.23 15.60
N ALA A 316 -20.58 19.19 16.42
CA ALA A 316 -19.78 19.75 17.50
C ALA A 316 -19.56 18.73 18.62
N VAL A 317 -18.37 18.70 19.19
CA VAL A 317 -18.07 17.88 20.37
C VAL A 317 -18.73 18.51 21.59
N LEU A 318 -19.56 17.73 22.27
CA LEU A 318 -20.27 18.12 23.49
C LEU A 318 -19.48 17.75 24.75
N CYS A 319 -18.77 16.61 24.73
CA CYS A 319 -17.82 16.16 25.76
C CYS A 319 -16.95 15.01 25.25
#